data_0f89a7fba9de376ae7675dc1b3c3312f
#
_entry.id   0f89a7fba9de376ae7675dc1b3c3312f
#
_cell.length_a   1.000
_cell.length_b   1.000
_cell.length_c   1.000
_cell.angle_alpha   90.00
_cell.angle_beta   90.00
_cell.angle_gamma   90.00
#
_symmetry.space_group_name_H-M   'P 1'
#
loop_
_entity.id
_entity.type
_entity.pdbx_description
1 polymer ?
#
loop_
_entity_poly.entity_id
_entity_poly.type
_entity_poly.pdbx_seq_one_letter_code
_entity_poly.pdbx_strand_id
1 'polypeptide(L)'
;MRTDKMQLIENQTIHKKSYSEIPLKHHTVCNTTFEGCDFTGCDLTSSRFSDCRFKGCNLSLAKIDGCRFQSVEFESCKLVGVDFTKCDKMFLSLAFRQCLIGSSNFSDLDL
;
A
#
# COMPACT_ATOMS: atom_id res chain seq x y z
N MET A 1 -18.62 4.27 -21.45
CA MET A 1 -18.23 4.41 -21.06
C MET A 1 -17.70 4.50 -20.16
N ARG A 2 -17.23 4.24 -19.72
CA ARG A 2 -16.64 4.34 -18.90
C ARG A 2 -15.98 4.18 -18.23
N THR A 3 -15.90 4.12 -18.05
CA THR A 3 -15.07 4.27 -17.53
C THR A 3 -14.26 4.25 -16.49
N ASP A 4 -13.40 4.46 -16.29
CA ASP A 4 -12.30 4.46 -15.36
C ASP A 4 -12.46 5.51 -14.38
N LYS A 5 -13.30 5.26 -13.44
CA LYS A 5 -13.41 6.18 -12.36
C LYS A 5 -12.32 5.89 -11.37
N MET A 6 -11.55 6.91 -11.03
CA MET A 6 -10.70 6.82 -9.86
C MET A 6 -11.59 6.57 -8.66
N GLN A 7 -11.33 5.47 -7.99
CA GLN A 7 -12.03 5.17 -6.74
C GLN A 7 -11.38 5.95 -5.61
N LEU A 8 -12.19 6.54 -4.78
CA LEU A 8 -11.71 7.31 -3.64
C LEU A 8 -12.15 6.63 -2.36
N ILE A 9 -11.18 6.37 -1.49
CA ILE A 9 -11.43 5.84 -0.15
C ILE A 9 -10.86 6.87 0.81
N GLU A 10 -11.67 7.39 1.73
CA GLU A 10 -11.15 8.38 2.65
C GLU A 10 -11.84 8.32 4.01
N ASN A 11 -11.09 8.67 5.04
CA ASN A 11 -11.57 8.81 6.41
C ASN A 11 -12.23 7.54 6.94
N GLN A 12 -11.62 6.39 6.67
CA GLN A 12 -12.18 5.11 7.06
C GLN A 12 -11.22 4.30 7.91
N THR A 13 -11.79 3.38 8.67
CA THR A 13 -11.03 2.30 9.30
C THR A 13 -11.64 1.01 8.78
N ILE A 14 -10.84 0.22 8.10
CA ILE A 14 -11.29 -0.99 7.44
C ILE A 14 -10.66 -2.20 8.12
N HIS A 15 -11.49 -3.14 8.57
CA HIS A 15 -11.04 -4.29 9.35
C HIS A 15 -11.16 -5.58 8.56
N LYS A 16 -10.10 -6.37 8.58
CA LYS A 16 -10.09 -7.78 8.17
C LYS A 16 -10.70 -8.05 6.81
N LYS A 17 -10.53 -7.13 5.88
CA LYS A 17 -11.01 -7.30 4.52
C LYS A 17 -9.91 -7.89 3.65
N SER A 18 -10.29 -8.77 2.72
CA SER A 18 -9.34 -9.33 1.77
C SER A 18 -9.39 -8.56 0.47
N TYR A 19 -8.23 -8.10 0.02
CA TYR A 19 -8.07 -7.41 -1.26
C TYR A 19 -7.22 -8.25 -2.22
N SER A 20 -6.92 -9.50 -1.87
CA SER A 20 -6.00 -10.30 -2.68
C SER A 20 -6.50 -10.50 -4.10
N GLU A 21 -7.81 -10.50 -4.31
CA GLU A 21 -8.39 -10.66 -5.64
C GLU A 21 -9.17 -9.43 -6.09
N ILE A 22 -9.04 -8.33 -5.35
CA ILE A 22 -9.72 -7.07 -5.69
C ILE A 22 -8.66 -6.05 -6.05
N PRO A 23 -8.46 -5.76 -7.33
CA PRO A 23 -7.43 -4.79 -7.68
C PRO A 23 -7.79 -3.39 -7.20
N LEU A 24 -6.79 -2.72 -6.68
CA LEU A 24 -6.94 -1.33 -6.24
C LEU A 24 -6.14 -0.39 -7.13
N LYS A 25 -6.00 -0.74 -8.41
CA LYS A 25 -5.28 0.08 -9.37
C LYS A 25 -5.94 1.45 -9.47
N HIS A 26 -5.13 2.49 -9.52
CA HIS A 26 -5.58 3.86 -9.71
C HIS A 26 -6.54 4.38 -8.63
N HIS A 27 -6.55 3.72 -7.46
CA HIS A 27 -7.33 4.23 -6.34
C HIS A 27 -6.59 5.35 -5.64
N THR A 28 -7.34 6.27 -5.06
CA THR A 28 -6.80 7.28 -4.15
C THR A 28 -7.34 7.00 -2.78
N VAL A 29 -6.44 6.83 -1.81
CA VAL A 29 -6.80 6.44 -0.45
C VAL A 29 -6.20 7.47 0.51
N CYS A 30 -7.04 8.14 1.27
CA CYS A 30 -6.62 9.22 2.16
C CYS A 30 -7.13 9.00 3.57
N ASN A 31 -6.27 9.27 4.54
CA ASN A 31 -6.66 9.27 5.96
C ASN A 31 -7.44 8.02 6.34
N THR A 32 -6.91 6.87 5.94
CA THR A 32 -7.58 5.58 6.14
C THR A 32 -6.63 4.63 6.88
N THR A 33 -7.20 3.84 7.78
CA THR A 33 -6.47 2.80 8.50
C THR A 33 -7.00 1.45 8.09
N PHE A 34 -6.09 0.56 7.69
CA PHE A 34 -6.43 -0.83 7.38
C PHE A 34 -5.90 -1.71 8.51
N GLU A 35 -6.77 -2.49 9.13
CA GLU A 35 -6.41 -3.35 10.25
C GLU A 35 -6.67 -4.81 9.91
N GLY A 36 -5.61 -5.62 9.95
CA GLY A 36 -5.74 -7.05 9.70
C GLY A 36 -6.20 -7.41 8.30
N CYS A 37 -5.96 -6.53 7.33
CA CYS A 37 -6.41 -6.76 5.96
C CYS A 37 -5.40 -7.58 5.18
N ASP A 38 -5.88 -8.32 4.19
CA ASP A 38 -5.04 -9.16 3.35
C ASP A 38 -4.90 -8.54 1.96
N PHE A 39 -3.70 -8.06 1.66
CA PHE A 39 -3.36 -7.50 0.36
C PHE A 39 -2.37 -8.38 -0.40
N THR A 40 -2.25 -9.65 -0.04
CA THR A 40 -1.28 -10.55 -0.66
C THR A 40 -1.48 -10.59 -2.17
N GLY A 41 -0.43 -10.25 -2.91
CA GLY A 41 -0.48 -10.24 -4.37
C GLY A 41 -1.41 -9.21 -4.96
N CYS A 42 -1.95 -8.29 -4.15
CA CYS A 42 -2.88 -7.28 -4.64
C CYS A 42 -2.21 -6.34 -5.64
N ASP A 43 -2.94 -5.98 -6.67
CA ASP A 43 -2.44 -5.04 -7.67
C ASP A 43 -2.80 -3.62 -7.25
N LEU A 44 -1.80 -2.89 -6.78
CA LEU A 44 -1.95 -1.51 -6.33
C LEU A 44 -1.35 -0.51 -7.32
N THR A 45 -1.15 -0.94 -8.55
CA THR A 45 -0.48 -0.13 -9.57
C THR A 45 -1.12 1.25 -9.68
N SER A 46 -0.27 2.28 -9.62
CA SER A 46 -0.66 3.68 -9.78
C SER A 46 -1.68 4.18 -8.74
N SER A 47 -1.78 3.51 -7.60
CA SER A 47 -2.60 3.98 -6.50
C SER A 47 -1.88 5.07 -5.73
N ARG A 48 -2.63 5.86 -4.98
CA ARG A 48 -2.07 6.92 -4.14
C ARG A 48 -2.59 6.76 -2.73
N PHE A 49 -1.67 6.69 -1.78
CA PHE A 49 -1.99 6.59 -0.36
C PHE A 49 -1.43 7.81 0.35
N SER A 50 -2.30 8.55 1.04
CA SER A 50 -1.90 9.74 1.83
C SER A 50 -2.45 9.60 3.24
N ASP A 51 -1.58 9.82 4.23
CA ASP A 51 -1.98 9.79 5.63
C ASP A 51 -2.67 8.48 5.99
N CYS A 52 -2.12 7.37 5.52
CA CYS A 52 -2.71 6.05 5.73
C CYS A 52 -1.87 5.24 6.68
N ARG A 53 -2.51 4.27 7.33
CA ARG A 53 -1.84 3.38 8.25
C ARG A 53 -2.31 1.95 7.97
N PHE A 54 -1.34 1.04 7.89
CA PHE A 54 -1.61 -0.39 7.73
C PHE A 54 -1.15 -1.08 9.01
N LYS A 55 -2.08 -1.70 9.73
CA LYS A 55 -1.80 -2.37 11.00
C LYS A 55 -2.12 -3.85 10.89
N GLY A 56 -1.12 -4.68 11.12
CA GLY A 56 -1.32 -6.13 11.08
C GLY A 56 -1.74 -6.67 9.74
N CYS A 57 -1.38 -5.99 8.65
CA CYS A 57 -1.78 -6.39 7.31
C CYS A 57 -0.70 -7.21 6.64
N ASN A 58 -1.11 -8.00 5.65
CA ASN A 58 -0.18 -8.77 4.83
C ASN A 58 -0.19 -8.20 3.42
N LEU A 59 0.95 -7.59 3.01
CA LEU A 59 1.09 -7.03 1.68
C LEU A 59 2.17 -7.78 0.87
N SER A 60 2.47 -9.02 1.25
CA SER A 60 3.49 -9.79 0.55
C SER A 60 3.13 -9.93 -0.92
N LEU A 61 4.12 -9.75 -1.78
CA LEU A 61 4.00 -9.87 -3.23
C LEU A 61 3.03 -8.86 -3.86
N ALA A 62 2.64 -7.82 -3.13
CA ALA A 62 1.79 -6.79 -3.71
C ALA A 62 2.54 -6.03 -4.80
N LYS A 63 1.84 -5.64 -5.84
CA LYS A 63 2.41 -4.86 -6.94
C LYS A 63 2.18 -3.40 -6.68
N ILE A 64 3.27 -2.65 -6.54
CA ILE A 64 3.18 -1.23 -6.20
C ILE A 64 3.79 -0.33 -7.29
N ASP A 65 3.80 -0.80 -8.52
CA ASP A 65 4.34 -0.05 -9.64
C ASP A 65 3.65 1.31 -9.75
N GLY A 66 4.42 2.39 -9.70
CA GLY A 66 3.88 3.74 -9.80
C GLY A 66 3.01 4.17 -8.61
N CYS A 67 2.97 3.37 -7.56
CA CYS A 67 2.18 3.69 -6.37
C CYS A 67 2.83 4.83 -5.62
N ARG A 68 2.03 5.77 -5.12
CA ARG A 68 2.53 6.91 -4.37
C ARG A 68 2.19 6.75 -2.90
N PHE A 69 3.21 6.87 -2.05
CA PHE A 69 3.04 6.77 -0.60
C PHE A 69 3.46 8.09 0.04
N GLN A 70 2.53 8.79 0.65
CA GLN A 70 2.81 10.04 1.32
C GLN A 70 2.29 9.94 2.75
N SER A 71 3.20 9.98 3.73
CA SER A 71 2.87 9.85 5.15
C SER A 71 2.12 8.55 5.43
N VAL A 72 2.72 7.43 5.02
CA VAL A 72 2.12 6.11 5.19
C VAL A 72 2.93 5.31 6.19
N GLU A 73 2.25 4.70 7.16
CA GLU A 73 2.88 3.85 8.17
C GLU A 73 2.43 2.41 8.01
N PHE A 74 3.40 1.51 8.17
CA PHE A 74 3.13 0.07 8.24
C PHE A 74 3.54 -0.39 9.62
N GLU A 75 2.60 -0.94 10.37
CA GLU A 75 2.85 -1.41 11.73
C GLU A 75 2.47 -2.89 11.83
N SER A 76 3.40 -3.72 12.27
CA SER A 76 3.18 -5.16 12.43
C SER A 76 2.69 -5.81 11.14
N CYS A 77 3.21 -5.36 10.01
CA CYS A 77 2.80 -5.84 8.69
C CYS A 77 3.83 -6.80 8.12
N LYS A 78 3.39 -7.60 7.15
CA LYS A 78 4.24 -8.50 6.42
C LYS A 78 4.32 -8.00 4.98
N LEU A 79 5.54 -7.67 4.52
CA LEU A 79 5.77 -7.10 3.20
C LEU A 79 6.88 -7.87 2.48
N VAL A 80 6.76 -9.18 2.45
CA VAL A 80 7.79 -10.02 1.85
C VAL A 80 7.66 -9.98 0.33
N GLY A 81 8.79 -9.75 -0.36
CA GLY A 81 8.82 -9.77 -1.82
C GLY A 81 8.20 -8.56 -2.49
N VAL A 82 8.16 -7.42 -1.80
CA VAL A 82 7.63 -6.18 -2.38
C VAL A 82 8.78 -5.34 -2.92
N ASP A 83 8.67 -4.89 -4.15
CA ASP A 83 9.71 -4.09 -4.78
C ASP A 83 9.38 -2.61 -4.67
N PHE A 84 9.95 -1.95 -3.67
CA PHE A 84 9.70 -0.53 -3.42
C PHE A 84 10.44 0.39 -4.40
N THR A 85 11.36 -0.16 -5.21
CA THR A 85 11.99 0.66 -6.25
C THR A 85 11.02 1.02 -7.36
N LYS A 86 9.89 0.32 -7.44
CA LYS A 86 8.88 0.55 -8.48
C LYS A 86 7.90 1.64 -8.12
N CYS A 87 7.85 2.09 -6.88
CA CYS A 87 6.88 3.10 -6.50
C CYS A 87 7.29 4.48 -6.98
N ASP A 88 6.30 5.40 -7.01
CA ASP A 88 6.57 6.80 -7.35
C ASP A 88 7.28 7.43 -6.17
N LYS A 89 8.42 8.05 -6.43
CA LYS A 89 9.26 8.61 -5.36
C LYS A 89 8.91 10.04 -5.01
N MET A 90 7.93 10.62 -5.69
CA MET A 90 7.51 11.99 -5.40
C MET A 90 6.80 12.03 -4.04
N PHE A 91 7.29 12.87 -3.14
CA PHE A 91 6.76 13.03 -1.79
C PHE A 91 6.76 11.73 -0.98
N LEU A 92 7.66 10.79 -1.33
CA LEU A 92 7.72 9.50 -0.65
C LEU A 92 8.00 9.67 0.84
N SER A 93 7.11 9.17 1.67
CA SER A 93 7.27 9.19 3.11
C SER A 93 6.66 7.92 3.69
N LEU A 94 7.53 7.02 4.15
CA LEU A 94 7.14 5.72 4.67
C LEU A 94 7.75 5.53 6.05
N ALA A 95 7.02 4.83 6.90
CA ALA A 95 7.55 4.39 8.19
C ALA A 95 7.15 2.94 8.39
N PHE A 96 8.09 2.14 8.90
CA PHE A 96 7.87 0.73 9.17
C PHE A 96 8.14 0.48 10.64
N ARG A 97 7.20 -0.19 11.32
CA ARG A 97 7.34 -0.58 12.72
C ARG A 97 7.02 -2.04 12.88
N GLN A 98 7.97 -2.81 13.42
CA GLN A 98 7.77 -4.22 13.70
C GLN A 98 7.26 -5.00 12.49
N CYS A 99 7.81 -4.68 11.31
CA CYS A 99 7.39 -5.33 10.07
C CYS A 99 8.38 -6.41 9.64
N LEU A 100 7.84 -7.42 8.97
CA LEU A 100 8.65 -8.44 8.33
C LEU A 100 8.80 -8.08 6.86
N ILE A 101 10.02 -7.73 6.44
CA ILE A 101 10.26 -7.16 5.12
C ILE A 101 11.23 -8.00 4.29
N GLY A 102 11.30 -9.29 4.56
CA GLY A 102 12.25 -10.16 3.86
C GLY A 102 12.05 -10.15 2.34
N SER A 103 13.16 -10.21 1.60
CA SER A 103 13.15 -10.27 0.13
C SER A 103 12.51 -9.07 -0.55
N SER A 104 12.37 -7.97 0.16
CA SER A 104 11.89 -6.72 -0.45
C SER A 104 13.08 -5.90 -0.92
N ASN A 105 12.85 -5.03 -1.88
CA ASN A 105 13.89 -4.22 -2.49
C ASN A 105 13.66 -2.75 -2.19
N PHE A 106 14.67 -2.13 -1.56
CA PHE A 106 14.64 -0.71 -1.20
C PHE A 106 15.79 0.06 -1.85
N SER A 107 16.41 -0.48 -2.89
CA SER A 107 17.51 0.18 -3.57
C SER A 107 17.07 1.56 -4.06
N ASP A 108 17.97 2.52 -3.96
CA ASP A 108 17.75 3.88 -4.47
C ASP A 108 16.61 4.63 -3.77
N LEU A 109 16.18 4.16 -2.62
CA LEU A 109 15.20 4.89 -1.83
C LEU A 109 15.90 5.61 -0.68
N ASP A 110 15.48 6.84 -0.45
CA ASP A 110 15.95 7.63 0.67
C ASP A 110 14.84 7.63 1.71
N LEU A 111 14.94 6.72 2.65
CA LEU A 111 13.90 6.53 3.67
C LEU A 111 14.29 7.18 4.99
#